data_02ee6ff05141977d825f67340430483d
#
_entry.id   02ee6ff05141977d825f67340430483d
#
_cell.length_a   1.000
_cell.length_b   1.000
_cell.length_c   1.000
_cell.angle_alpha   90.00
_cell.angle_beta   90.00
_cell.angle_gamma   90.00
#
_symmetry.space_group_name_H-M   'P 1'
#
loop_
_entity.id
_entity.type
_entity.pdbx_description
1 polymer ?
#
loop_
_entity_poly.entity_id
_entity_poly.type
_entity_poly.pdbx_seq_one_letter_code
_entity_poly.pdbx_strand_id
1 'polypeptide(L)'
;GLHVGHPEGYTASDIVARYKRMKGFNVLHPFGWDAFGLPAEQHAIQTGTDPKETTQKNINNMRRQTKSLGFSYDWDREVATTDPKYYKWTQWIFLKLFNSYFDEAEQKAKPIIDSRCGEGILPLFTTAGKMPAGRKAGTASPQSAIDNLEDCRLAYEAEVPVNWCPALGTVLANEEVVGGLSERGGHPVIRKPMRQWMLRITKYAERLLDDLAEVDWPESIKKLQTDWVGKSIGAAVDFKVDGFDETIRVFTTRPDTLFGATYMV
;
A
#
# COMPACT_ATOMS: atom_id res chain seq x y z
N GLY A 1 -4.53 1.18 -26.13
CA GLY A 1 -3.27 1.21 -26.89
C GLY A 1 -2.27 2.16 -26.26
N LEU A 2 -1.06 2.25 -26.83
CA LEU A 2 -0.01 3.16 -26.37
C LEU A 2 -0.42 4.63 -26.59
N HIS A 3 -0.06 5.49 -25.63
CA HIS A 3 0.00 6.94 -25.80
C HIS A 3 1.46 7.41 -25.73
N VAL A 4 1.74 8.67 -26.07
CA VAL A 4 3.11 9.22 -26.22
C VAL A 4 3.96 9.04 -24.95
N GLY A 5 3.39 9.15 -23.76
CA GLY A 5 4.13 8.97 -22.51
C GLY A 5 4.69 7.55 -22.27
N HIS A 6 4.09 6.51 -22.84
CA HIS A 6 4.63 5.16 -22.72
C HIS A 6 5.98 4.99 -23.45
N PRO A 7 6.11 5.35 -24.73
CA PRO A 7 7.38 5.23 -25.44
C PRO A 7 8.51 6.06 -24.85
N GLU A 8 8.24 7.17 -24.19
CA GLU A 8 9.26 8.04 -23.58
C GLU A 8 10.11 7.25 -22.57
N GLY A 9 9.46 6.67 -21.54
CA GLY A 9 10.15 5.88 -20.53
C GLY A 9 10.76 4.58 -21.08
N TYR A 10 10.06 3.93 -22.03
CA TYR A 10 10.55 2.71 -22.68
C TYR A 10 11.78 2.97 -23.52
N THR A 11 11.84 4.08 -24.25
CA THR A 11 13.01 4.48 -25.04
C THR A 11 14.21 4.73 -24.14
N ALA A 12 14.04 5.44 -23.02
CA ALA A 12 15.14 5.71 -22.10
C ALA A 12 15.74 4.41 -21.53
N SER A 13 14.93 3.49 -21.07
CA SER A 13 15.39 2.20 -20.56
C SER A 13 16.02 1.33 -21.65
N ASP A 14 15.49 1.36 -22.87
CA ASP A 14 16.04 0.61 -24.00
C ASP A 14 17.41 1.12 -24.45
N ILE A 15 17.62 2.43 -24.45
CA ILE A 15 18.94 3.04 -24.72
C ILE A 15 19.98 2.53 -23.71
N VAL A 16 19.65 2.56 -22.43
CA VAL A 16 20.54 2.07 -21.36
C VAL A 16 20.82 0.56 -21.54
N ALA A 17 19.78 -0.23 -21.81
CA ALA A 17 19.92 -1.67 -22.02
C ALA A 17 20.85 -1.98 -23.21
N ARG A 18 20.68 -1.31 -24.34
CA ARG A 18 21.56 -1.44 -25.52
C ARG A 18 22.99 -1.03 -25.22
N TYR A 19 23.18 0.12 -24.58
CA TYR A 19 24.50 0.61 -24.18
C TYR A 19 25.23 -0.41 -23.29
N LYS A 20 24.55 -0.95 -22.28
CA LYS A 20 25.13 -1.94 -21.37
C LYS A 20 25.50 -3.24 -22.10
N ARG A 21 24.65 -3.74 -23.03
CA ARG A 21 25.01 -4.90 -23.87
C ARG A 21 26.23 -4.64 -24.71
N MET A 22 26.34 -3.47 -25.35
CA MET A 22 27.52 -3.09 -26.15
C MET A 22 28.80 -3.02 -25.30
N LYS A 23 28.67 -2.76 -23.98
CA LYS A 23 29.77 -2.79 -23.02
C LYS A 23 30.07 -4.20 -22.48
N GLY A 24 29.42 -5.25 -22.98
CA GLY A 24 29.62 -6.63 -22.53
C GLY A 24 28.91 -7.06 -21.26
N PHE A 25 28.00 -6.24 -20.76
CA PHE A 25 27.18 -6.64 -19.60
C PHE A 25 26.10 -7.66 -20.02
N ASN A 26 25.81 -8.60 -19.11
CA ASN A 26 24.61 -9.43 -19.22
C ASN A 26 23.41 -8.60 -18.74
N VAL A 27 22.49 -8.27 -19.65
CA VAL A 27 21.37 -7.37 -19.40
C VAL A 27 20.07 -8.14 -19.40
N LEU A 28 19.37 -8.16 -18.25
CA LEU A 28 18.01 -8.61 -18.12
C LEU A 28 17.07 -7.40 -18.33
N HIS A 29 16.30 -7.42 -19.42
CA HIS A 29 15.39 -6.34 -19.80
C HIS A 29 14.00 -6.90 -20.18
N PRO A 30 13.23 -7.44 -19.20
CA PRO A 30 11.91 -8.01 -19.45
C PRO A 30 10.86 -6.92 -19.63
N PHE A 31 9.68 -7.31 -20.12
CA PHE A 31 8.50 -6.45 -20.17
C PHE A 31 7.44 -6.90 -19.17
N GLY A 32 6.78 -5.95 -18.50
CA GLY A 32 5.73 -6.22 -17.53
C GLY A 32 4.42 -5.50 -17.87
N TRP A 33 3.31 -6.25 -17.85
CA TRP A 33 1.96 -5.71 -18.01
C TRP A 33 1.37 -5.44 -16.63
N ASP A 34 1.23 -4.17 -16.27
CA ASP A 34 0.41 -3.76 -15.14
C ASP A 34 -1.05 -3.79 -15.58
N ALA A 35 -1.71 -4.90 -15.27
CA ALA A 35 -2.92 -5.30 -15.96
C ALA A 35 -4.19 -5.27 -15.09
N PHE A 36 -4.06 -5.07 -13.77
CA PHE A 36 -5.19 -4.75 -12.89
C PHE A 36 -5.54 -3.27 -13.00
N GLY A 37 -6.81 -2.93 -12.83
CA GLY A 37 -7.19 -1.54 -12.72
C GLY A 37 -8.65 -1.24 -13.07
N LEU A 38 -9.12 -0.11 -12.52
CA LEU A 38 -10.45 0.45 -12.73
C LEU A 38 -10.86 0.59 -14.21
N PRO A 39 -9.97 0.95 -15.16
CA PRO A 39 -10.35 1.06 -16.58
C PRO A 39 -10.92 -0.23 -17.18
N ALA A 40 -10.33 -1.38 -16.87
CA ALA A 40 -10.81 -2.68 -17.36
C ALA A 40 -12.15 -3.06 -16.72
N GLU A 41 -12.30 -2.80 -15.43
CA GLU A 41 -13.54 -3.07 -14.68
C GLU A 41 -14.71 -2.20 -15.17
N GLN A 42 -14.48 -0.89 -15.35
CA GLN A 42 -15.48 0.02 -15.88
C GLN A 42 -15.89 -0.32 -17.31
N HIS A 43 -14.94 -0.73 -18.15
CA HIS A 43 -15.26 -1.19 -19.50
C HIS A 43 -16.13 -2.45 -19.46
N ALA A 44 -15.83 -3.37 -18.56
CA ALA A 44 -16.63 -4.59 -18.35
C ALA A 44 -18.08 -4.27 -17.94
N ILE A 45 -18.26 -3.34 -17.00
CA ILE A 45 -19.60 -2.88 -16.56
C ILE A 45 -20.37 -2.26 -17.73
N GLN A 46 -19.73 -1.42 -18.54
CA GLN A 46 -20.37 -0.72 -19.65
C GLN A 46 -20.74 -1.64 -20.82
N THR A 47 -19.93 -2.65 -21.08
CA THR A 47 -20.05 -3.49 -22.28
C THR A 47 -20.59 -4.91 -21.99
N GLY A 48 -20.66 -5.31 -20.71
CA GLY A 48 -21.00 -6.68 -20.32
C GLY A 48 -19.92 -7.71 -20.69
N THR A 49 -18.69 -7.27 -20.98
CA THR A 49 -17.57 -8.16 -21.34
C THR A 49 -16.75 -8.55 -20.09
N ASP A 50 -16.13 -9.74 -20.12
CA ASP A 50 -15.22 -10.17 -19.07
C ASP A 50 -13.97 -9.24 -19.04
N PRO A 51 -13.60 -8.66 -17.87
CA PRO A 51 -12.39 -7.87 -17.71
C PRO A 51 -11.13 -8.60 -18.18
N LYS A 52 -11.04 -9.91 -17.98
CA LYS A 52 -9.92 -10.75 -18.39
C LYS A 52 -9.75 -10.77 -19.91
N GLU A 53 -10.84 -10.92 -20.66
CA GLU A 53 -10.80 -10.91 -22.12
C GLU A 53 -10.37 -9.55 -22.66
N THR A 54 -10.96 -8.48 -22.13
CA THR A 54 -10.60 -7.10 -22.48
C THR A 54 -9.13 -6.82 -22.21
N THR A 55 -8.64 -7.21 -21.03
CA THR A 55 -7.23 -7.04 -20.63
C THR A 55 -6.31 -7.80 -21.57
N GLN A 56 -6.62 -9.06 -21.89
CA GLN A 56 -5.80 -9.85 -22.80
C GLN A 56 -5.74 -9.26 -24.21
N LYS A 57 -6.88 -8.74 -24.71
CA LYS A 57 -6.94 -8.06 -26.00
C LYS A 57 -6.08 -6.78 -26.00
N ASN A 58 -6.12 -6.02 -24.93
CA ASN A 58 -5.30 -4.81 -24.76
C ASN A 58 -3.80 -5.14 -24.69
N ILE A 59 -3.41 -6.16 -23.92
CA ILE A 59 -2.02 -6.65 -23.85
C ILE A 59 -1.53 -7.01 -25.26
N ASN A 60 -2.29 -7.80 -26.01
CA ASN A 60 -1.92 -8.21 -27.35
C ASN A 60 -1.72 -7.02 -28.30
N ASN A 61 -2.61 -6.02 -28.23
CA ASN A 61 -2.49 -4.81 -29.03
C ASN A 61 -1.26 -3.98 -28.64
N MET A 62 -1.07 -3.72 -27.33
CA MET A 62 0.08 -2.97 -26.83
C MET A 62 1.40 -3.68 -27.15
N ARG A 63 1.47 -5.01 -27.00
CA ARG A 63 2.64 -5.83 -27.39
C ARG A 63 3.00 -5.62 -28.86
N ARG A 64 2.01 -5.68 -29.74
CA ARG A 64 2.22 -5.42 -31.16
C ARG A 64 2.77 -4.03 -31.44
N GLN A 65 2.19 -3.02 -30.78
CA GLN A 65 2.63 -1.62 -30.92
C GLN A 65 4.05 -1.43 -30.36
N THR A 66 4.35 -1.97 -29.18
CA THR A 66 5.68 -1.86 -28.55
C THR A 66 6.74 -2.57 -29.38
N LYS A 67 6.44 -3.76 -29.93
CA LYS A 67 7.35 -4.47 -30.84
C LYS A 67 7.63 -3.70 -32.12
N SER A 68 6.65 -2.96 -32.65
CA SER A 68 6.87 -2.16 -33.86
C SER A 68 7.83 -0.98 -33.67
N LEU A 69 8.07 -0.55 -32.43
CA LEU A 69 9.06 0.48 -32.07
C LEU A 69 10.50 -0.08 -32.01
N GLY A 70 10.66 -1.41 -32.11
CA GLY A 70 11.97 -2.05 -32.17
C GLY A 70 12.73 -2.08 -30.85
N PHE A 71 12.07 -1.96 -29.71
CA PHE A 71 12.70 -2.06 -28.39
C PHE A 71 13.30 -3.45 -28.13
N SER A 72 14.43 -3.49 -27.45
CA SER A 72 15.23 -4.68 -27.18
C SER A 72 14.82 -5.43 -25.91
N TYR A 73 13.51 -5.47 -25.64
CA TYR A 73 12.98 -6.25 -24.52
C TYR A 73 13.14 -7.76 -24.74
N ASP A 74 13.31 -8.48 -23.64
CA ASP A 74 13.28 -9.95 -23.61
C ASP A 74 11.81 -10.41 -23.53
N TRP A 75 11.20 -10.57 -24.68
CA TRP A 75 9.79 -10.94 -24.81
C TRP A 75 9.45 -12.34 -24.31
N ASP A 76 10.45 -13.23 -24.19
CA ASP A 76 10.27 -14.56 -23.64
C ASP A 76 10.13 -14.54 -22.11
N ARG A 77 10.51 -13.41 -21.50
CA ARG A 77 10.38 -13.13 -20.06
C ARG A 77 9.33 -12.09 -19.74
N GLU A 78 8.36 -11.87 -20.60
CA GLU A 78 7.26 -10.98 -20.27
C GLU A 78 6.39 -11.57 -19.14
N VAL A 79 5.86 -10.70 -18.28
CA VAL A 79 4.98 -11.05 -17.17
C VAL A 79 3.75 -10.18 -17.17
N ALA A 80 2.66 -10.66 -16.57
CA ALA A 80 1.46 -9.87 -16.33
C ALA A 80 1.07 -9.95 -14.85
N THR A 81 0.76 -8.82 -14.24
CA THR A 81 0.35 -8.78 -12.83
C THR A 81 -0.94 -9.56 -12.56
N THR A 82 -1.76 -9.78 -13.58
CA THR A 82 -3.00 -10.59 -13.55
C THR A 82 -2.77 -12.09 -13.73
N ASP A 83 -1.53 -12.54 -14.00
CA ASP A 83 -1.22 -13.97 -14.08
C ASP A 83 -1.22 -14.57 -12.66
N PRO A 84 -1.98 -15.67 -12.39
CA PRO A 84 -1.93 -16.38 -11.10
C PRO A 84 -0.53 -16.79 -10.65
N LYS A 85 0.36 -17.10 -11.60
CA LYS A 85 1.77 -17.41 -11.31
C LYS A 85 2.55 -16.20 -10.79
N TYR A 86 2.10 -14.99 -11.15
CA TYR A 86 2.68 -13.73 -10.69
C TYR A 86 2.04 -13.27 -9.38
N TYR A 87 0.72 -13.07 -9.32
CA TYR A 87 0.07 -12.47 -8.15
C TYR A 87 0.09 -13.37 -6.90
N LYS A 88 0.37 -14.67 -7.02
CA LYS A 88 0.62 -15.52 -5.86
C LYS A 88 1.73 -14.96 -4.96
N TRP A 89 2.71 -14.25 -5.53
CA TRP A 89 3.78 -13.62 -4.77
C TRP A 89 3.32 -12.38 -4.03
N THR A 90 2.43 -11.59 -4.62
CA THR A 90 1.75 -10.48 -3.94
C THR A 90 0.94 -11.00 -2.76
N GLN A 91 0.19 -12.09 -2.94
CA GLN A 91 -0.54 -12.75 -1.86
C GLN A 91 0.41 -13.28 -0.77
N TRP A 92 1.53 -13.85 -1.16
CA TRP A 92 2.54 -14.33 -0.22
C TRP A 92 3.15 -13.19 0.61
N ILE A 93 3.45 -12.05 -0.01
CA ILE A 93 3.92 -10.84 0.69
C ILE A 93 2.86 -10.37 1.69
N PHE A 94 1.59 -10.30 1.27
CA PHE A 94 0.49 -9.95 2.17
C PHE A 94 0.42 -10.87 3.39
N LEU A 95 0.53 -12.18 3.18
CA LEU A 95 0.53 -13.16 4.28
C LEU A 95 1.74 -12.98 5.21
N LYS A 96 2.89 -12.58 4.69
CA LYS A 96 4.06 -12.23 5.52
C LYS A 96 3.77 -11.01 6.40
N LEU A 97 3.18 -9.96 5.85
CA LEU A 97 2.78 -8.77 6.61
C LEU A 97 1.71 -9.11 7.65
N PHE A 98 0.71 -9.90 7.28
CA PHE A 98 -0.35 -10.34 8.18
C PHE A 98 0.18 -11.17 9.36
N ASN A 99 1.20 -11.98 9.14
CA ASN A 99 1.85 -12.79 10.16
C ASN A 99 3.05 -12.09 10.83
N SER A 100 3.13 -10.77 10.74
CA SER A 100 4.22 -9.99 11.34
C SER A 100 3.68 -8.82 12.16
N TYR A 101 4.49 -8.39 13.12
CA TYR A 101 4.30 -7.14 13.86
C TYR A 101 5.55 -6.26 13.72
N PHE A 102 5.42 -4.97 14.02
CA PHE A 102 6.57 -4.06 14.05
C PHE A 102 7.20 -4.04 15.43
N ASP A 103 8.49 -4.33 15.52
CA ASP A 103 9.28 -4.25 16.75
C ASP A 103 9.88 -2.86 16.86
N GLU A 104 9.41 -2.07 17.84
CA GLU A 104 9.83 -0.68 18.04
C GLU A 104 11.29 -0.56 18.50
N ALA A 105 11.83 -1.57 19.21
CA ALA A 105 13.21 -1.54 19.68
C ALA A 105 14.21 -1.80 18.55
N GLU A 106 13.87 -2.74 17.66
CA GLU A 106 14.73 -3.09 16.53
C GLU A 106 14.34 -2.39 15.22
N GLN A 107 13.26 -1.59 15.22
CA GLN A 107 12.75 -0.83 14.08
C GLN A 107 12.55 -1.70 12.83
N LYS A 108 12.01 -2.92 13.01
CA LYS A 108 11.77 -3.86 11.90
C LYS A 108 10.58 -4.79 12.15
N ALA A 109 10.09 -5.39 11.06
CA ALA A 109 9.08 -6.43 11.16
C ALA A 109 9.66 -7.72 11.77
N LYS A 110 8.92 -8.32 12.69
CA LYS A 110 9.19 -9.66 13.25
C LYS A 110 7.99 -10.58 13.07
N PRO A 111 8.22 -11.89 12.90
CA PRO A 111 7.13 -12.86 12.85
C PRO A 111 6.36 -12.87 14.18
N ILE A 112 5.05 -12.99 14.10
CA ILE A 112 4.22 -13.29 15.27
C ILE A 112 4.45 -14.75 15.62
N ILE A 113 5.12 -14.99 16.74
CA ILE A 113 5.38 -16.31 17.28
C ILE A 113 4.39 -16.52 18.43
N ASP A 114 3.55 -17.54 18.36
CA ASP A 114 2.75 -17.92 19.53
C ASP A 114 3.69 -18.57 20.55
N SER A 115 4.08 -17.78 21.54
CA SER A 115 4.92 -18.24 22.68
C SER A 115 4.30 -19.41 23.45
N ARG A 116 3.02 -19.71 23.22
CA ARG A 116 2.31 -20.86 23.81
C ARG A 116 2.57 -22.17 23.07
N CYS A 117 3.12 -22.14 21.86
CA CYS A 117 3.37 -23.33 21.04
C CYS A 117 4.83 -23.76 20.97
N GLY A 118 5.75 -23.03 21.63
CA GLY A 118 7.13 -23.47 21.86
C GLY A 118 7.97 -23.82 20.63
N GLU A 119 7.62 -23.43 19.47
CA GLU A 119 8.36 -23.43 18.21
C GLU A 119 7.37 -23.28 17.03
N GLY A 120 7.55 -22.23 16.27
CA GLY A 120 6.92 -22.09 14.96
C GLY A 120 5.84 -21.01 14.85
N ILE A 121 5.88 -20.38 13.70
CA ILE A 121 4.84 -19.52 13.17
C ILE A 121 3.50 -20.26 13.25
N LEU A 122 2.49 -19.69 13.89
CA LEU A 122 1.11 -20.16 13.73
C LEU A 122 0.78 -20.16 12.23
N PRO A 123 0.57 -21.31 11.60
CA PRO A 123 -0.08 -21.30 10.31
C PRO A 123 -1.53 -20.91 10.55
N LEU A 124 -1.92 -19.72 10.11
CA LEU A 124 -3.29 -19.19 10.21
C LEU A 124 -4.32 -19.95 9.35
N PHE A 125 -3.90 -21.04 8.75
CA PHE A 125 -4.74 -21.99 8.02
C PHE A 125 -4.59 -23.40 8.57
N THR A 126 -5.02 -23.63 9.81
CA THR A 126 -5.56 -24.95 10.14
C THR A 126 -7.07 -24.89 9.87
N THR A 127 -7.47 -25.35 8.71
CA THR A 127 -8.82 -25.89 8.52
C THR A 127 -9.10 -26.86 9.65
N ALA A 128 -10.13 -26.57 10.45
CA ALA A 128 -10.67 -27.37 11.56
C ALA A 128 -10.03 -27.13 12.93
N GLY A 129 -10.81 -26.43 13.75
CA GLY A 129 -10.62 -26.23 15.17
C GLY A 129 -10.40 -27.51 16.02
N LYS A 130 -9.17 -27.98 16.08
CA LYS A 130 -8.74 -28.92 17.11
C LYS A 130 -7.49 -28.38 17.77
N MET A 131 -7.66 -27.87 18.99
CA MET A 131 -6.56 -27.61 19.91
C MET A 131 -5.85 -28.91 20.24
N PRO A 132 -4.48 -28.92 20.29
CA PRO A 132 -3.77 -30.08 20.81
C PRO A 132 -4.09 -30.27 22.30
N ALA A 133 -4.46 -31.47 22.68
CA ALA A 133 -4.73 -31.82 24.06
C ALA A 133 -3.43 -31.75 24.90
N GLY A 134 -3.45 -30.99 26.02
CA GLY A 134 -2.40 -31.07 27.03
C GLY A 134 -1.86 -29.78 27.64
N ARG A 135 -2.47 -28.59 27.42
CA ARG A 135 -1.98 -27.34 28.04
C ARG A 135 -2.86 -26.83 29.18
N LYS A 136 -2.20 -26.53 30.33
CA LYS A 136 -2.84 -25.83 31.45
C LYS A 136 -3.03 -24.32 31.06
N ALA A 137 -4.26 -23.83 31.17
CA ALA A 137 -4.65 -22.48 30.91
C ALA A 137 -3.95 -21.51 31.87
N GLY A 138 -3.15 -20.59 31.36
CA GLY A 138 -2.82 -19.35 32.04
C GLY A 138 -4.05 -18.42 32.06
N THR A 139 -4.12 -17.54 33.03
CA THR A 139 -5.28 -16.72 33.42
C THR A 139 -5.75 -15.62 32.44
N ALA A 140 -5.25 -15.57 31.23
CA ALA A 140 -5.77 -14.70 30.16
C ALA A 140 -6.75 -15.49 29.29
N SER A 141 -7.93 -14.92 29.03
CA SER A 141 -8.91 -15.55 28.14
C SER A 141 -8.32 -15.69 26.73
N PRO A 142 -8.64 -16.79 25.99
CA PRO A 142 -8.18 -16.95 24.60
C PRO A 142 -8.55 -15.76 23.73
N GLN A 143 -9.65 -15.10 23.99
CA GLN A 143 -10.15 -13.96 23.24
C GLN A 143 -9.26 -12.72 23.43
N SER A 144 -8.85 -12.38 24.66
CA SER A 144 -7.99 -11.23 24.93
C SER A 144 -6.58 -11.34 24.30
N ALA A 145 -6.10 -12.57 24.12
CA ALA A 145 -4.83 -12.81 23.44
C ALA A 145 -4.97 -12.70 21.91
N ILE A 146 -6.14 -13.02 21.36
CA ILE A 146 -6.47 -12.87 19.94
C ILE A 146 -6.64 -11.39 19.62
N ASP A 147 -7.39 -10.64 20.45
CA ASP A 147 -7.63 -9.22 20.30
C ASP A 147 -6.30 -8.43 20.32
N ASN A 148 -5.39 -8.76 21.23
CA ASN A 148 -4.05 -8.15 21.29
C ASN A 148 -3.16 -8.50 20.08
N LEU A 149 -3.37 -9.66 19.45
CA LEU A 149 -2.62 -10.04 18.25
C LEU A 149 -3.10 -9.30 17.01
N GLU A 150 -4.40 -9.08 16.87
CA GLU A 150 -4.95 -8.29 15.76
C GLU A 150 -4.49 -6.83 15.82
N ASP A 151 -4.39 -6.26 17.02
CA ASP A 151 -3.94 -4.90 17.26
C ASP A 151 -2.46 -4.65 16.90
N CYS A 152 -1.61 -5.68 16.84
CA CYS A 152 -0.19 -5.53 16.52
C CYS A 152 0.19 -5.88 15.08
N ARG A 153 -0.68 -6.57 14.32
CA ARG A 153 -0.40 -7.01 12.95
C ARG A 153 -0.08 -5.86 12.01
N LEU A 154 0.88 -6.08 11.10
CA LEU A 154 1.19 -5.11 10.05
C LEU A 154 0.09 -5.00 8.99
N ALA A 155 -0.67 -6.05 8.76
CA ALA A 155 -1.89 -6.02 7.96
C ALA A 155 -3.08 -6.38 8.83
N TYR A 156 -4.15 -5.58 8.80
CA TYR A 156 -5.33 -5.74 9.65
C TYR A 156 -6.58 -5.24 8.93
N GLU A 157 -7.75 -5.67 9.37
CA GLU A 157 -9.01 -5.13 8.91
C GLU A 157 -9.49 -4.00 9.82
N ALA A 158 -10.04 -2.95 9.20
CA ALA A 158 -10.68 -1.86 9.93
C ALA A 158 -11.83 -1.27 9.13
N GLU A 159 -12.82 -0.73 9.82
CA GLU A 159 -13.84 0.11 9.21
C GLU A 159 -13.31 1.54 9.11
N VAL A 160 -13.05 1.98 7.87
CA VAL A 160 -12.47 3.29 7.58
C VAL A 160 -13.32 4.07 6.60
N PRO A 161 -13.38 5.41 6.71
CA PRO A 161 -14.10 6.22 5.72
C PRO A 161 -13.35 6.22 4.38
N VAL A 162 -14.01 5.69 3.36
CA VAL A 162 -13.49 5.63 1.98
C VAL A 162 -14.21 6.60 1.06
N ASN A 163 -13.58 6.96 -0.06
CA ASN A 163 -14.19 7.74 -1.12
C ASN A 163 -15.02 6.82 -2.03
N TRP A 164 -16.29 6.70 -1.76
CA TRP A 164 -17.19 5.86 -2.54
C TRP A 164 -17.84 6.65 -3.67
N CYS A 165 -17.72 6.15 -4.89
CA CYS A 165 -18.42 6.70 -6.06
C CYS A 165 -19.58 5.77 -6.46
N PRO A 166 -20.86 6.13 -6.16
CA PRO A 166 -22.00 5.27 -6.50
C PRO A 166 -22.15 5.01 -8.00
N ALA A 167 -21.83 6.02 -8.84
CA ALA A 167 -21.95 5.91 -10.29
C ALA A 167 -20.93 4.95 -10.91
N LEU A 168 -19.72 4.88 -10.33
CA LEU A 168 -18.68 3.96 -10.76
C LEU A 168 -18.75 2.61 -10.03
N GLY A 169 -19.51 2.53 -8.91
CA GLY A 169 -19.63 1.32 -8.10
C GLY A 169 -18.34 0.89 -7.41
N THR A 170 -17.44 1.83 -7.09
CA THR A 170 -16.12 1.52 -6.55
C THR A 170 -15.61 2.57 -5.56
N VAL A 171 -14.59 2.19 -4.79
CA VAL A 171 -13.80 3.07 -3.93
C VAL A 171 -12.70 3.73 -4.77
N LEU A 172 -12.51 5.02 -4.58
CA LEU A 172 -11.50 5.82 -5.27
C LEU A 172 -10.36 6.22 -4.31
N ALA A 173 -9.14 6.24 -4.83
CA ALA A 173 -8.00 6.81 -4.14
C ALA A 173 -8.18 8.33 -3.97
N ASN A 174 -7.43 8.94 -3.05
CA ASN A 174 -7.56 10.39 -2.82
C ASN A 174 -7.21 11.21 -4.07
N GLU A 175 -6.23 10.74 -4.85
CA GLU A 175 -5.77 11.37 -6.08
C GLU A 175 -6.81 11.31 -7.22
N GLU A 176 -7.75 10.37 -7.15
CA GLU A 176 -8.83 10.20 -8.13
C GLU A 176 -10.06 11.05 -7.79
N VAL A 177 -10.00 11.87 -6.72
CA VAL A 177 -11.09 12.76 -6.30
C VAL A 177 -10.65 14.21 -6.37
N VAL A 178 -11.24 14.96 -7.27
CA VAL A 178 -10.96 16.39 -7.48
C VAL A 178 -12.23 17.20 -7.21
N GLY A 179 -12.18 18.08 -6.21
CA GLY A 179 -13.33 18.93 -5.87
C GLY A 179 -14.59 18.16 -5.45
N GLY A 180 -14.44 16.96 -4.87
CA GLY A 180 -15.56 16.11 -4.46
C GLY A 180 -16.17 15.28 -5.60
N LEU A 181 -15.57 15.31 -6.77
CA LEU A 181 -15.98 14.55 -7.95
C LEU A 181 -14.90 13.55 -8.35
N SER A 182 -15.30 12.43 -8.95
CA SER A 182 -14.36 11.47 -9.53
C SER A 182 -13.65 12.08 -10.74
N GLU A 183 -12.33 11.92 -10.82
CA GLU A 183 -11.54 12.33 -12.00
C GLU A 183 -12.11 11.74 -13.28
N ARG A 184 -12.52 10.46 -13.21
CA ARG A 184 -13.17 9.77 -14.31
C ARG A 184 -14.67 9.98 -14.28
N GLY A 185 -15.21 10.69 -15.27
CA GLY A 185 -16.64 10.89 -15.48
C GLY A 185 -17.27 12.03 -14.66
N GLY A 186 -16.55 12.67 -13.74
CA GLY A 186 -17.04 13.81 -12.97
C GLY A 186 -18.24 13.50 -12.06
N HIS A 187 -18.31 12.27 -11.52
CA HIS A 187 -19.42 11.84 -10.69
C HIS A 187 -19.24 12.21 -9.23
N PRO A 188 -20.30 12.53 -8.49
CA PRO A 188 -20.23 12.81 -7.06
C PRO A 188 -19.62 11.66 -6.27
N VAL A 189 -18.72 12.01 -5.35
CA VAL A 189 -18.05 11.07 -4.43
C VAL A 189 -18.50 11.36 -3.01
N ILE A 190 -18.85 10.32 -2.27
CA ILE A 190 -19.29 10.41 -0.88
C ILE A 190 -18.32 9.70 0.05
N ARG A 191 -18.15 10.24 1.26
CA ARG A 191 -17.40 9.55 2.32
C ARG A 191 -18.32 8.51 2.96
N LYS A 192 -17.93 7.24 2.92
CA LYS A 192 -18.69 6.12 3.46
C LYS A 192 -17.77 5.22 4.29
N PRO A 193 -18.13 4.85 5.53
CA PRO A 193 -17.39 3.84 6.26
C PRO A 193 -17.55 2.48 5.57
N MET A 194 -16.42 1.81 5.36
CA MET A 194 -16.36 0.47 4.78
C MET A 194 -15.25 -0.33 5.42
N ARG A 195 -15.47 -1.63 5.59
CA ARG A 195 -14.45 -2.57 6.04
C ARG A 195 -13.41 -2.75 4.96
N GLN A 196 -12.14 -2.46 5.31
CA GLN A 196 -11.00 -2.49 4.40
C GLN A 196 -9.80 -3.19 5.03
N TRP A 197 -8.97 -3.80 4.20
CA TRP A 197 -7.63 -4.18 4.60
C TRP A 197 -6.74 -2.96 4.69
N MET A 198 -6.06 -2.83 5.82
CA MET A 198 -5.13 -1.75 6.11
C MET A 198 -3.73 -2.28 6.34
N LEU A 199 -2.72 -1.51 5.94
CA LEU A 199 -1.32 -1.78 6.25
C LEU A 199 -0.79 -0.68 7.18
N ARG A 200 -0.04 -1.06 8.23
CA ARG A 200 0.55 -0.11 9.19
C ARG A 200 1.82 0.54 8.63
N ILE A 201 1.72 1.16 7.47
CA ILE A 201 2.87 1.79 6.79
C ILE A 201 3.51 2.90 7.61
N THR A 202 2.73 3.60 8.44
CA THR A 202 3.20 4.70 9.29
C THR A 202 4.23 4.26 10.34
N LYS A 203 4.28 2.96 10.69
CA LYS A 203 5.32 2.41 11.57
C LYS A 203 6.73 2.52 10.99
N TYR A 204 6.84 2.66 9.67
CA TYR A 204 8.10 2.80 8.94
C TYR A 204 8.40 4.25 8.55
N ALA A 205 7.55 5.21 8.91
CA ALA A 205 7.67 6.59 8.44
C ALA A 205 8.99 7.25 8.89
N GLU A 206 9.36 7.11 10.17
CA GLU A 206 10.61 7.66 10.68
C GLU A 206 11.84 6.98 10.07
N ARG A 207 11.85 5.65 10.08
CA ARG A 207 12.91 4.86 9.47
C ARG A 207 13.10 5.18 7.99
N LEU A 208 12.00 5.36 7.23
CA LEU A 208 12.09 5.74 5.83
C LEU A 208 12.85 7.05 5.64
N LEU A 209 12.60 8.05 6.50
CA LEU A 209 13.32 9.34 6.46
C LEU A 209 14.79 9.19 6.80
N ASP A 210 15.12 8.38 7.82
CA ASP A 210 16.50 8.14 8.24
C ASP A 210 17.28 7.39 7.14
N ASP A 211 16.68 6.34 6.56
CA ASP A 211 17.28 5.51 5.50
C ASP A 211 17.49 6.29 4.17
N LEU A 212 16.86 7.47 3.97
CA LEU A 212 17.12 8.33 2.82
C LEU A 212 18.59 8.83 2.77
N ALA A 213 19.27 8.85 3.90
CA ALA A 213 20.70 9.21 3.95
C ALA A 213 21.60 8.14 3.32
N GLU A 214 21.15 6.88 3.29
CA GLU A 214 21.92 5.74 2.81
C GLU A 214 21.84 5.55 1.27
N VAL A 215 20.87 6.22 0.61
CA VAL A 215 20.66 6.06 -0.83
C VAL A 215 21.30 7.19 -1.62
N ASP A 216 21.97 6.84 -2.72
CA ASP A 216 22.54 7.80 -3.69
C ASP A 216 21.45 8.26 -4.68
N TRP A 217 20.49 9.02 -4.15
CA TRP A 217 19.40 9.60 -4.93
C TRP A 217 19.56 11.11 -5.09
N PRO A 218 19.02 11.69 -6.19
CA PRO A 218 18.93 13.12 -6.34
C PRO A 218 18.19 13.79 -5.17
N GLU A 219 18.68 14.93 -4.71
CA GLU A 219 18.10 15.66 -3.57
C GLU A 219 16.62 16.02 -3.78
N SER A 220 16.21 16.28 -5.02
CA SER A 220 14.79 16.52 -5.37
C SER A 220 13.90 15.31 -5.06
N ILE A 221 14.40 14.10 -5.26
CA ILE A 221 13.65 12.87 -4.94
C ILE A 221 13.61 12.65 -3.42
N LYS A 222 14.73 12.85 -2.72
CA LYS A 222 14.75 12.76 -1.25
C LYS A 222 13.78 13.76 -0.63
N LYS A 223 13.77 14.98 -1.15
CA LYS A 223 12.83 16.03 -0.71
C LYS A 223 11.37 15.62 -0.91
N LEU A 224 11.01 15.05 -2.07
CA LEU A 224 9.65 14.57 -2.32
C LEU A 224 9.22 13.51 -1.30
N GLN A 225 10.09 12.57 -0.94
CA GLN A 225 9.81 11.55 0.08
C GLN A 225 9.63 12.19 1.47
N THR A 226 10.48 13.14 1.84
CA THR A 226 10.42 13.86 3.11
C THR A 226 9.13 14.67 3.23
N ASP A 227 8.77 15.41 2.18
CA ASP A 227 7.57 16.24 2.14
C ASP A 227 6.30 15.35 2.18
N TRP A 228 6.33 14.17 1.54
CA TRP A 228 5.22 13.21 1.58
C TRP A 228 4.97 12.65 2.98
N VAL A 229 6.02 12.26 3.70
CA VAL A 229 5.90 11.79 5.09
C VAL A 229 5.46 12.93 6.01
N GLY A 230 5.95 14.15 5.78
CA GLY A 230 5.50 15.35 6.46
C GLY A 230 5.73 15.32 7.97
N LYS A 231 6.89 14.83 8.43
CA LYS A 231 7.23 14.79 9.86
C LYS A 231 7.16 16.18 10.47
N SER A 232 6.32 16.34 11.50
CA SER A 232 6.17 17.58 12.26
C SER A 232 6.66 17.40 13.68
N ILE A 233 7.39 18.39 14.19
CA ILE A 233 7.84 18.45 15.58
C ILE A 233 7.05 19.55 16.28
N GLY A 234 6.49 19.23 17.43
CA GLY A 234 5.69 20.18 18.22
C GLY A 234 5.52 19.73 19.65
N ALA A 235 4.59 20.37 20.36
CA ALA A 235 4.26 20.08 21.74
C ALA A 235 2.79 19.68 21.89
N ALA A 236 2.53 18.66 22.72
CA ALA A 236 1.20 18.39 23.21
C ALA A 236 0.96 19.24 24.47
N VAL A 237 -0.17 19.92 24.51
CA VAL A 237 -0.56 20.82 25.60
C VAL A 237 -1.92 20.45 26.10
N ASP A 238 -2.04 20.32 27.42
CA ASP A 238 -3.30 20.01 28.10
C ASP A 238 -3.94 21.30 28.63
N PHE A 239 -5.14 21.62 28.15
CA PHE A 239 -5.96 22.68 28.63
C PHE A 239 -7.00 22.12 29.62
N LYS A 240 -7.02 22.66 30.84
CA LYS A 240 -8.07 22.33 31.82
C LYS A 240 -9.36 23.06 31.46
N VAL A 241 -10.48 22.36 31.54
CA VAL A 241 -11.80 22.97 31.34
C VAL A 241 -12.27 23.52 32.67
N ASP A 242 -12.56 24.83 32.72
CA ASP A 242 -13.01 25.47 33.95
C ASP A 242 -14.37 24.92 34.42
N GLY A 243 -14.45 24.51 35.67
CA GLY A 243 -15.67 23.92 36.26
C GLY A 243 -15.86 22.40 35.93
N PHE A 244 -14.93 21.76 35.29
CA PHE A 244 -14.97 20.33 34.96
C PHE A 244 -13.64 19.64 35.29
N ASP A 245 -13.68 18.33 35.58
CA ASP A 245 -12.46 17.51 35.79
C ASP A 245 -11.80 17.05 34.48
N GLU A 246 -12.30 17.55 33.36
CA GLU A 246 -11.85 17.17 32.02
C GLU A 246 -10.70 18.06 31.53
N THR A 247 -9.83 17.48 30.69
CA THR A 247 -8.77 18.20 30.00
C THR A 247 -8.88 17.98 28.49
N ILE A 248 -8.63 19.05 27.73
CA ILE A 248 -8.56 18.98 26.27
C ILE A 248 -7.09 19.00 25.88
N ARG A 249 -6.61 17.91 25.27
CA ARG A 249 -5.25 17.82 24.75
C ARG A 249 -5.19 18.24 23.30
N VAL A 250 -4.33 19.22 22.99
CA VAL A 250 -4.06 19.71 21.64
C VAL A 250 -2.59 19.51 21.30
N PHE A 251 -2.30 19.31 20.01
CA PHE A 251 -0.95 19.31 19.46
C PHE A 251 -0.73 20.60 18.67
N THR A 252 0.42 21.25 18.86
CA THR A 252 0.81 22.42 18.09
C THR A 252 2.28 22.34 17.65
N THR A 253 2.56 22.74 16.43
CA THR A 253 3.92 22.97 15.94
C THR A 253 4.49 24.33 16.34
N ARG A 254 3.65 25.21 16.90
CA ARG A 254 4.00 26.56 17.33
C ARG A 254 3.57 26.81 18.79
N PRO A 255 4.21 26.11 19.76
CA PRO A 255 3.89 26.29 21.19
C PRO A 255 4.17 27.72 21.68
N ASP A 256 5.03 28.46 21.00
CA ASP A 256 5.32 29.87 21.25
C ASP A 256 4.12 30.80 21.05
N THR A 257 3.11 30.38 20.27
CA THR A 257 1.90 31.18 19.99
C THR A 257 0.74 30.90 20.92
N LEU A 258 0.87 29.96 21.86
CA LEU A 258 -0.23 29.56 22.76
C LEU A 258 -0.78 30.71 23.61
N PHE A 259 0.05 31.67 24.00
CA PHE A 259 -0.35 32.83 24.77
C PHE A 259 -1.30 33.77 24.01
N GLY A 260 -1.42 33.63 22.70
CA GLY A 260 -2.35 34.35 21.86
C GLY A 260 -3.64 33.57 21.52
N ALA A 261 -3.80 32.35 22.03
CA ALA A 261 -4.99 31.54 21.81
C ALA A 261 -6.20 32.15 22.52
N THR A 262 -7.28 32.41 21.79
CA THR A 262 -8.49 33.05 22.29
C THR A 262 -9.70 32.13 22.24
N TYR A 263 -9.68 31.07 21.45
CA TYR A 263 -10.74 30.06 21.37
C TYR A 263 -10.19 28.73 20.86
N MET A 264 -10.98 27.68 21.00
CA MET A 264 -10.66 26.32 20.62
C MET A 264 -11.84 25.75 19.82
N VAL A 265 -11.57 25.02 18.76
CA VAL A 265 -12.57 24.36 17.88
C VAL A 265 -12.25 22.89 17.71
#